data_c6e652dc04aa442c5c002d92bec8da19
#
_entry.id   c6e652dc04aa442c5c002d92bec8da19
#
_cell.length_a   1.000
_cell.length_b   1.000
_cell.length_c   1.000
_cell.angle_alpha   90.00
_cell.angle_beta   90.00
_cell.angle_gamma   90.00
#
_symmetry.space_group_name_H-M   'P 1'
#
loop_
_entity.id
_entity.type
_entity.pdbx_description
1 polymer ?
#
loop_
_entity_poly.entity_id
_entity_poly.type
_entity_poly.pdbx_seq_one_letter_code
_entity_poly.pdbx_strand_id
1 'polypeptide(L)'
;MPRRREALVVVAVLAVVVLGGVVLIVGGMTGSGHPASAVGARSPAAAAGAPDRQAGGAALCNSQRLAVDGGVYTVQNNEWGSGAVECLAAGGPGGFTVTRSAIANSTNGAPGGYPSIYRGCHWGACTPHSGLPVPVSRLLSPGTVTTTWATAQPRTGAYDVAYDIWFNRAPSTSGQPDGAELMIWLNHNGPVQPFGSQVSTGAIGGRSYDVWFGRQAWNTITYSMVTGTTSVRDLDIGQFAADALRRGYIGKSWYLTDVEAGFELWQGGAGLATDSFAVNVPGGSSAPTAAGATAAGATAAGPVPSSASAAGSVSCTVTYSVAHTWPGGLQAQALLTNTSTSPVSGWTLTWSFAGDQRVTDLWNGDFTQSGERVSVTNASYDGTIAPSASVTIGFTGSSTGSSTGSDAPPAAFQLNGADCQT
;
A
#
# COMPACT_ATOMS: atom_id res chain seq x y z
N MET A 1 55.37 -12.23 -14.85
CA MET A 1 53.91 -12.23 -14.70
C MET A 1 53.51 -10.95 -13.98
N PRO A 2 52.95 -9.93 -14.63
CA PRO A 2 52.62 -8.67 -13.99
C PRO A 2 51.18 -8.69 -13.43
N ARG A 3 51.04 -8.25 -12.18
CA ARG A 3 49.79 -8.08 -11.46
C ARG A 3 49.02 -6.89 -12.06
N ARG A 4 47.80 -7.11 -12.53
CA ARG A 4 46.87 -6.02 -12.88
C ARG A 4 46.27 -5.43 -11.59
N ARG A 5 46.43 -4.10 -11.43
CA ARG A 5 45.76 -3.29 -10.40
C ARG A 5 44.38 -2.92 -10.94
N GLU A 6 43.35 -3.29 -10.22
CA GLU A 6 41.99 -2.79 -10.48
C GLU A 6 41.86 -1.40 -9.85
N ALA A 7 41.44 -0.45 -10.66
CA ALA A 7 41.20 0.93 -10.25
C ALA A 7 39.75 1.05 -9.75
N LEU A 8 39.60 1.42 -8.48
CA LEU A 8 38.34 1.77 -7.86
C LEU A 8 37.93 3.16 -8.38
N VAL A 9 36.84 3.25 -9.15
CA VAL A 9 36.26 4.53 -9.56
C VAL A 9 35.26 4.95 -8.48
N VAL A 10 35.66 5.94 -7.69
CA VAL A 10 34.76 6.62 -6.74
C VAL A 10 34.08 7.75 -7.52
N VAL A 11 32.76 7.61 -7.72
CA VAL A 11 31.93 8.69 -8.28
C VAL A 11 31.51 9.61 -7.14
N ALA A 12 32.14 10.77 -7.07
CA ALA A 12 31.74 11.85 -6.17
C ALA A 12 30.55 12.60 -6.78
N VAL A 13 29.42 12.60 -6.10
CA VAL A 13 28.25 13.44 -6.43
C VAL A 13 28.51 14.85 -5.91
N LEU A 14 28.78 15.80 -6.82
CA LEU A 14 28.84 17.22 -6.49
C LEU A 14 27.42 17.80 -6.36
N ALA A 15 27.05 18.21 -5.17
CA ALA A 15 25.87 19.06 -4.95
C ALA A 15 26.21 20.51 -5.34
N VAL A 16 25.59 21.03 -6.39
CA VAL A 16 25.68 22.45 -6.78
C VAL A 16 24.57 23.20 -6.04
N VAL A 17 24.98 24.02 -5.07
CA VAL A 17 24.11 25.01 -4.42
C VAL A 17 24.12 26.27 -5.27
N VAL A 18 23.03 26.62 -5.93
CA VAL A 18 22.85 27.90 -6.61
C VAL A 18 22.15 28.87 -5.67
N LEU A 19 22.89 29.83 -5.14
CA LEU A 19 22.38 31.01 -4.45
C LEU A 19 21.94 32.05 -5.51
N GLY A 20 20.61 32.15 -5.71
CA GLY A 20 20.00 33.18 -6.56
C GLY A 20 19.60 34.41 -5.74
N GLY A 21 20.23 35.56 -6.03
CA GLY A 21 20.00 36.82 -5.37
C GLY A 21 18.65 37.45 -5.68
N VAL A 22 18.10 38.08 -4.66
CA VAL A 22 16.89 38.93 -4.69
C VAL A 22 17.24 40.27 -5.29
N VAL A 23 16.55 40.66 -6.37
CA VAL A 23 16.53 42.08 -6.86
C VAL A 23 15.14 42.65 -6.57
N LEU A 24 15.10 43.58 -5.65
CA LEU A 24 13.96 44.44 -5.38
C LEU A 24 13.93 45.57 -6.41
N ILE A 25 12.87 45.68 -7.19
CA ILE A 25 12.56 46.89 -7.96
C ILE A 25 11.28 47.52 -7.37
N VAL A 26 11.44 48.67 -6.73
CA VAL A 26 10.39 49.54 -6.29
C VAL A 26 10.03 50.48 -7.44
N GLY A 27 8.83 50.47 -7.93
CA GLY A 27 8.29 51.41 -8.88
C GLY A 27 6.84 51.74 -8.55
N GLY A 28 6.64 52.89 -7.87
CA GLY A 28 5.31 53.44 -7.67
C GLY A 28 4.86 54.24 -8.87
N MET A 29 3.55 54.22 -9.16
CA MET A 29 2.84 55.33 -9.79
C MET A 29 1.35 55.28 -9.43
N THR A 30 0.92 56.45 -8.99
CA THR A 30 -0.44 56.88 -8.61
C THR A 30 -1.31 57.08 -9.85
N GLY A 31 -2.61 56.77 -9.76
CA GLY A 31 -3.62 57.08 -10.78
C GLY A 31 -5.03 56.93 -10.27
N SER A 32 -5.67 58.07 -9.98
CA SER A 32 -7.05 58.22 -9.56
C SER A 32 -8.02 58.03 -10.73
N GLY A 33 -9.21 57.45 -10.52
CA GLY A 33 -10.29 57.40 -11.51
C GLY A 33 -11.58 56.85 -10.95
N HIS A 34 -12.65 57.63 -11.03
CA HIS A 34 -13.97 57.54 -10.42
C HIS A 34 -14.91 56.45 -11.01
N PRO A 35 -16.09 56.20 -10.40
CA PRO A 35 -16.84 54.95 -10.51
C PRO A 35 -17.81 54.91 -11.69
N ALA A 36 -18.03 53.76 -12.27
CA ALA A 36 -19.12 53.52 -13.21
C ALA A 36 -20.03 52.39 -12.69
N SER A 37 -21.30 52.66 -12.88
CA SER A 37 -22.49 52.01 -12.36
C SER A 37 -22.62 50.52 -12.63
N ALA A 38 -23.24 49.83 -11.68
CA ALA A 38 -23.69 48.45 -11.71
C ALA A 38 -24.70 48.19 -12.84
N VAL A 39 -24.39 47.20 -13.67
CA VAL A 39 -25.37 46.46 -14.49
C VAL A 39 -25.42 45.04 -13.96
N GLY A 40 -26.59 44.61 -13.51
CA GLY A 40 -26.82 43.29 -12.93
C GLY A 40 -26.52 42.15 -13.89
N ALA A 41 -25.52 41.35 -13.55
CA ALA A 41 -25.27 40.07 -14.15
C ALA A 41 -26.05 39.00 -13.38
N ARG A 42 -26.96 38.31 -14.08
CA ARG A 42 -27.66 37.13 -13.60
C ARG A 42 -26.61 36.04 -13.27
N SER A 43 -26.68 35.54 -12.05
CA SER A 43 -25.93 34.31 -11.66
C SER A 43 -26.28 33.17 -12.59
N PRO A 44 -25.31 32.44 -13.14
CA PRO A 44 -25.57 31.14 -13.77
C PRO A 44 -26.06 30.15 -12.70
N ALA A 45 -27.11 29.40 -13.04
CA ALA A 45 -27.66 28.34 -12.22
C ALA A 45 -26.53 27.39 -11.77
N ALA A 46 -26.49 27.07 -10.49
CA ALA A 46 -25.63 26.07 -9.94
C ALA A 46 -25.83 24.76 -10.72
N ALA A 47 -24.75 24.24 -11.30
CA ALA A 47 -24.72 22.89 -11.84
C ALA A 47 -25.06 21.93 -10.70
N ALA A 48 -26.02 21.04 -10.95
CA ALA A 48 -26.41 20.01 -10.02
C ALA A 48 -25.14 19.25 -9.57
N GLY A 49 -24.84 19.34 -8.28
CA GLY A 49 -23.73 18.62 -7.66
C GLY A 49 -23.89 17.13 -7.91
N ALA A 50 -22.80 16.49 -8.26
CA ALA A 50 -22.72 15.02 -8.23
C ALA A 50 -23.15 14.53 -6.84
N PRO A 51 -23.82 13.37 -6.74
CA PRO A 51 -24.31 12.89 -5.45
C PRO A 51 -23.13 12.75 -4.48
N ASP A 52 -23.28 13.34 -3.30
CA ASP A 52 -22.36 13.21 -2.18
C ASP A 52 -22.16 11.73 -1.88
N ARG A 53 -21.02 11.19 -2.27
CA ARG A 53 -20.63 9.82 -1.90
C ARG A 53 -20.28 9.86 -0.42
N GLN A 54 -21.24 9.53 0.41
CA GLN A 54 -21.06 9.45 1.86
C GLN A 54 -20.14 8.23 2.15
N ALA A 55 -18.84 8.52 2.30
CA ALA A 55 -17.87 7.56 2.79
C ALA A 55 -18.14 7.31 4.29
N GLY A 56 -18.88 6.27 4.59
CA GLY A 56 -19.27 5.89 5.95
C GLY A 56 -18.18 5.13 6.74
N GLY A 57 -16.90 5.13 6.30
CA GLY A 57 -15.79 4.47 6.96
C GLY A 57 -14.87 5.42 7.71
N ALA A 58 -14.12 4.91 8.71
CA ALA A 58 -13.06 5.67 9.36
C ALA A 58 -12.03 6.10 8.31
N ALA A 59 -11.59 7.37 8.38
CA ALA A 59 -10.56 7.88 7.48
C ALA A 59 -9.21 7.22 7.82
N LEU A 60 -8.54 6.66 6.81
CA LEU A 60 -7.17 6.17 6.90
C LEU A 60 -6.25 7.30 6.47
N CYS A 61 -5.44 7.82 7.36
CA CYS A 61 -4.47 8.88 7.07
C CYS A 61 -3.07 8.41 7.44
N ASN A 62 -2.06 8.83 6.67
CA ASN A 62 -0.65 8.51 6.91
C ASN A 62 -0.40 7.01 7.00
N SER A 63 0.26 6.39 6.09
CA SER A 63 0.74 4.98 6.05
C SER A 63 -0.13 3.89 6.72
N GLN A 64 -1.43 4.13 6.87
CA GLN A 64 -2.37 3.19 7.46
C GLN A 64 -2.86 2.16 6.44
N ARG A 65 -3.29 0.99 6.94
CA ARG A 65 -3.84 -0.11 6.17
C ARG A 65 -5.17 -0.58 6.76
N LEU A 66 -6.06 -1.07 5.89
CA LEU A 66 -7.33 -1.64 6.28
C LEU A 66 -7.64 -2.86 5.42
N ALA A 67 -7.88 -4.01 6.06
CA ALA A 67 -8.43 -5.18 5.40
C ALA A 67 -9.90 -4.94 5.05
N VAL A 68 -10.27 -5.22 3.80
CA VAL A 68 -11.63 -5.05 3.27
C VAL A 68 -12.14 -6.36 2.66
N ASP A 69 -13.44 -6.47 2.43
CA ASP A 69 -14.09 -7.64 1.84
C ASP A 69 -13.78 -8.96 2.58
N GLY A 70 -13.84 -8.91 3.91
CA GLY A 70 -13.54 -10.08 4.74
C GLY A 70 -12.05 -10.45 4.75
N GLY A 71 -11.15 -9.49 4.45
CA GLY A 71 -9.70 -9.70 4.41
C GLY A 71 -9.18 -10.18 3.06
N VAL A 72 -10.03 -10.30 2.03
CA VAL A 72 -9.60 -10.69 0.68
C VAL A 72 -8.66 -9.65 0.07
N TYR A 73 -8.88 -8.37 0.40
CA TYR A 73 -8.05 -7.24 -0.04
C TYR A 73 -7.59 -6.41 1.15
N THR A 74 -6.55 -5.62 0.92
CA THR A 74 -6.09 -4.56 1.83
C THR A 74 -6.07 -3.23 1.07
N VAL A 75 -6.67 -2.20 1.67
CA VAL A 75 -6.53 -0.79 1.24
C VAL A 75 -5.42 -0.15 2.05
N GLN A 76 -4.56 0.64 1.41
CA GLN A 76 -3.45 1.34 2.08
C GLN A 76 -3.20 2.73 1.47
N ASN A 77 -2.72 3.66 2.30
CA ASN A 77 -2.24 4.96 1.83
C ASN A 77 -0.93 4.83 1.06
N ASN A 78 -0.03 3.98 1.51
CA ASN A 78 1.30 3.81 0.92
C ASN A 78 2.00 5.15 0.64
N GLU A 79 2.02 6.03 1.64
CA GLU A 79 2.67 7.33 1.59
C GLU A 79 4.16 7.17 1.92
N TRP A 80 5.06 7.40 0.96
CA TRP A 80 6.49 7.15 1.10
C TRP A 80 7.39 8.27 0.54
N GLY A 81 6.89 9.06 -0.38
CA GLY A 81 7.67 10.10 -1.09
C GLY A 81 7.32 11.53 -0.67
N SER A 82 6.45 11.70 0.31
CA SER A 82 6.00 13.00 0.81
C SER A 82 5.68 12.89 2.30
N GLY A 83 5.91 13.95 3.05
CA GLY A 83 5.40 14.10 4.42
C GLY A 83 4.07 14.86 4.47
N ALA A 84 3.40 15.02 3.34
CA ALA A 84 2.13 15.74 3.24
C ALA A 84 0.96 14.82 3.63
N VAL A 85 -0.04 15.37 4.28
CA VAL A 85 -1.20 14.58 4.71
C VAL A 85 -1.96 14.03 3.51
N GLU A 86 -2.16 12.72 3.49
CA GLU A 86 -3.06 12.00 2.60
C GLU A 86 -4.03 11.14 3.42
N CYS A 87 -5.31 11.14 3.05
CA CYS A 87 -6.34 10.37 3.72
C CYS A 87 -7.23 9.63 2.72
N LEU A 88 -7.54 8.39 3.05
CA LEU A 88 -8.47 7.54 2.31
C LEU A 88 -9.73 7.29 3.13
N ALA A 89 -10.83 6.98 2.47
CA ALA A 89 -11.97 6.32 3.04
C ALA A 89 -12.24 5.04 2.26
N ALA A 90 -12.25 3.89 2.94
CA ALA A 90 -12.71 2.65 2.34
C ALA A 90 -14.21 2.74 2.09
N GLY A 91 -14.68 2.25 0.95
CA GLY A 91 -16.09 2.32 0.56
C GLY A 91 -16.48 1.19 -0.37
N GLY A 92 -17.59 0.52 -0.10
CA GLY A 92 -18.11 -0.55 -0.95
C GLY A 92 -17.15 -1.74 -1.12
N PRO A 93 -17.60 -2.83 -1.78
CA PRO A 93 -16.76 -3.98 -2.06
C PRO A 93 -15.59 -3.62 -2.99
N GLY A 94 -14.35 -3.87 -2.55
CA GLY A 94 -13.14 -3.60 -3.33
C GLY A 94 -12.94 -2.13 -3.68
N GLY A 95 -13.42 -1.19 -2.85
CA GLY A 95 -13.38 0.22 -3.16
C GLY A 95 -12.75 1.10 -2.07
N PHE A 96 -12.19 2.24 -2.50
CA PHE A 96 -11.74 3.32 -1.63
C PHE A 96 -11.78 4.67 -2.37
N THR A 97 -11.74 5.76 -1.62
CA THR A 97 -11.65 7.12 -2.17
C THR A 97 -10.54 7.89 -1.47
N VAL A 98 -9.71 8.60 -2.22
CA VAL A 98 -8.79 9.61 -1.70
C VAL A 98 -9.63 10.83 -1.27
N THR A 99 -9.85 10.98 0.02
CA THR A 99 -10.70 12.04 0.58
C THR A 99 -9.95 13.35 0.77
N ARG A 100 -8.64 13.26 0.97
CA ARG A 100 -7.72 14.39 1.13
C ARG A 100 -6.34 14.02 0.61
N SER A 101 -5.69 14.94 -0.07
CA SER A 101 -4.26 14.88 -0.37
C SER A 101 -3.68 16.28 -0.43
N ALA A 102 -2.60 16.50 0.30
CA ALA A 102 -1.80 17.72 0.27
C ALA A 102 -0.46 17.50 -0.45
N ILE A 103 -0.30 16.38 -1.16
CA ILE A 103 0.90 16.07 -1.95
C ILE A 103 1.10 17.15 -3.02
N ALA A 104 2.33 17.66 -3.10
CA ALA A 104 2.74 18.73 -4.02
C ALA A 104 4.18 18.52 -4.50
N ASN A 105 4.51 17.31 -4.95
CA ASN A 105 5.80 16.95 -5.49
C ASN A 105 6.00 17.50 -6.91
N SER A 106 7.28 17.58 -7.34
CA SER A 106 7.61 17.91 -8.72
C SER A 106 7.17 16.77 -9.66
N THR A 107 6.47 17.10 -10.74
CA THR A 107 6.03 16.12 -11.75
C THR A 107 7.21 15.50 -12.55
N ASN A 108 8.42 16.03 -12.43
CA ASN A 108 9.65 15.45 -12.99
C ASN A 108 10.39 14.56 -11.99
N GLY A 109 9.88 14.41 -10.77
CA GLY A 109 10.44 13.58 -9.71
C GLY A 109 9.60 12.34 -9.42
N ALA A 110 9.88 11.69 -8.29
CA ALA A 110 9.07 10.58 -7.80
C ALA A 110 7.72 11.08 -7.26
N PRO A 111 6.66 10.24 -7.30
CA PRO A 111 5.39 10.53 -6.65
C PRO A 111 5.56 10.64 -5.13
N GLY A 112 4.55 11.20 -4.46
CA GLY A 112 4.52 11.37 -3.02
C GLY A 112 3.96 10.16 -2.27
N GLY A 113 3.16 9.36 -2.94
CA GLY A 113 2.51 8.16 -2.40
C GLY A 113 1.75 7.40 -3.48
N TYR A 114 1.28 6.20 -3.12
CA TYR A 114 0.50 5.32 -3.98
C TYR A 114 -0.67 4.72 -3.19
N PRO A 115 -1.72 5.53 -2.90
CA PRO A 115 -2.95 4.99 -2.31
C PRO A 115 -3.51 3.87 -3.19
N SER A 116 -3.64 2.68 -2.61
CA SER A 116 -3.90 1.46 -3.36
C SER A 116 -4.78 0.46 -2.62
N ILE A 117 -5.32 -0.49 -3.37
CA ILE A 117 -5.92 -1.73 -2.90
C ILE A 117 -5.15 -2.90 -3.50
N TYR A 118 -4.84 -3.92 -2.69
CA TYR A 118 -4.06 -5.04 -3.19
C TYR A 118 -4.57 -6.40 -2.72
N ARG A 119 -4.16 -7.42 -3.47
CA ARG A 119 -4.26 -8.84 -3.13
C ARG A 119 -2.92 -9.50 -3.33
N GLY A 120 -2.41 -10.14 -2.29
CA GLY A 120 -1.08 -10.74 -2.29
C GLY A 120 -0.25 -10.26 -1.13
N CYS A 121 1.04 -10.01 -1.35
CA CYS A 121 1.98 -9.64 -0.31
C CYS A 121 2.76 -8.39 -0.71
N HIS A 122 2.30 -7.24 -0.23
CA HIS A 122 3.01 -5.97 -0.35
C HIS A 122 4.05 -5.85 0.77
N TRP A 123 5.34 -5.91 0.42
CA TRP A 123 6.48 -5.73 1.34
C TRP A 123 6.37 -6.55 2.64
N GLY A 124 5.88 -7.80 2.53
CA GLY A 124 5.70 -8.71 3.65
C GLY A 124 4.34 -8.61 4.35
N ALA A 125 3.53 -7.59 4.09
CA ALA A 125 2.15 -7.51 4.52
C ALA A 125 1.25 -8.26 3.54
N CYS A 126 0.67 -9.38 3.95
CA CYS A 126 -0.04 -10.30 3.06
C CYS A 126 -1.54 -10.34 3.34
N THR A 127 -2.35 -10.38 2.28
CA THR A 127 -3.77 -10.76 2.40
C THR A 127 -3.89 -12.27 2.58
N PRO A 128 -4.77 -12.74 3.49
CA PRO A 128 -4.94 -14.17 3.74
C PRO A 128 -5.53 -14.87 2.51
N HIS A 129 -5.13 -16.12 2.30
CA HIS A 129 -5.68 -16.98 1.24
C HIS A 129 -5.73 -16.32 -0.14
N SER A 130 -4.74 -15.51 -0.47
CA SER A 130 -4.66 -14.78 -1.75
C SER A 130 -4.57 -15.69 -2.98
N GLY A 131 -4.04 -16.89 -2.83
CA GLY A 131 -3.66 -17.78 -3.93
C GLY A 131 -2.30 -17.44 -4.54
N LEU A 132 -1.65 -16.39 -4.04
CA LEU A 132 -0.28 -15.98 -4.38
C LEU A 132 0.72 -16.52 -3.33
N PRO A 133 1.98 -16.81 -3.73
CA PRO A 133 2.59 -16.54 -5.02
C PRO A 133 2.24 -17.55 -6.13
N VAL A 134 2.15 -17.07 -7.37
CA VAL A 134 1.95 -17.90 -8.58
C VAL A 134 3.23 -17.89 -9.41
N PRO A 135 3.81 -19.07 -9.75
CA PRO A 135 5.00 -19.10 -10.61
C PRO A 135 4.69 -18.53 -12.00
N VAL A 136 5.63 -17.74 -12.56
CA VAL A 136 5.48 -17.12 -13.89
C VAL A 136 5.17 -18.18 -14.95
N SER A 137 5.78 -19.38 -14.87
CA SER A 137 5.51 -20.48 -15.79
C SER A 137 4.03 -20.89 -15.84
N ARG A 138 3.30 -20.80 -14.71
CA ARG A 138 1.87 -21.06 -14.62
C ARG A 138 1.05 -19.83 -15.07
N LEU A 139 1.53 -18.63 -14.71
CA LEU A 139 0.88 -17.36 -15.06
C LEU A 139 0.73 -17.17 -16.58
N LEU A 140 1.64 -17.76 -17.39
CA LEU A 140 1.57 -17.68 -18.85
C LEU A 140 0.39 -18.45 -19.48
N SER A 141 -0.31 -19.31 -18.74
CA SER A 141 -1.55 -19.92 -19.21
C SER A 141 -2.67 -18.87 -19.19
N PRO A 142 -3.38 -18.66 -20.30
CA PRO A 142 -4.39 -17.61 -20.40
C PRO A 142 -5.42 -17.65 -19.27
N GLY A 143 -5.74 -16.48 -18.72
CA GLY A 143 -6.75 -16.34 -17.68
C GLY A 143 -6.37 -16.91 -16.31
N THR A 144 -5.11 -17.28 -16.08
CA THR A 144 -4.65 -17.79 -14.77
C THR A 144 -4.82 -16.74 -13.68
N VAL A 145 -4.42 -15.50 -13.92
CA VAL A 145 -4.67 -14.35 -13.03
C VAL A 145 -5.30 -13.25 -13.84
N THR A 146 -6.53 -12.90 -13.50
CA THR A 146 -7.25 -11.81 -14.15
C THR A 146 -7.69 -10.77 -13.14
N THR A 147 -7.86 -9.53 -13.58
CA THR A 147 -8.29 -8.44 -12.72
C THR A 147 -9.33 -7.57 -13.42
N THR A 148 -10.27 -7.06 -12.62
CA THR A 148 -11.28 -6.09 -13.04
C THR A 148 -11.15 -4.86 -12.14
N TRP A 149 -11.12 -3.67 -12.71
CA TRP A 149 -10.97 -2.43 -11.96
C TRP A 149 -11.76 -1.29 -12.61
N ALA A 150 -12.50 -0.54 -11.78
CA ALA A 150 -13.23 0.66 -12.20
C ALA A 150 -12.91 1.81 -11.25
N THR A 151 -12.74 3.01 -11.81
CA THR A 151 -12.23 4.18 -11.09
C THR A 151 -13.00 5.44 -11.40
N ALA A 152 -13.03 6.39 -10.44
CA ALA A 152 -13.35 7.78 -10.67
C ALA A 152 -12.04 8.61 -10.73
N GLN A 153 -11.93 9.46 -11.77
CA GLN A 153 -10.70 10.18 -12.08
C GLN A 153 -11.02 11.68 -12.25
N PRO A 154 -10.74 12.53 -11.24
CA PRO A 154 -10.92 13.97 -11.34
C PRO A 154 -9.95 14.56 -12.38
N ARG A 155 -10.35 15.67 -13.02
CA ARG A 155 -9.52 16.36 -14.03
C ARG A 155 -8.46 17.30 -13.44
N THR A 156 -8.30 17.29 -12.14
CA THR A 156 -7.35 18.15 -11.40
C THR A 156 -6.29 17.33 -10.72
N GLY A 157 -5.10 17.88 -10.55
CA GLY A 157 -3.95 17.19 -9.96
C GLY A 157 -3.01 16.63 -11.00
N ALA A 158 -1.93 16.00 -10.54
CA ALA A 158 -0.97 15.27 -11.35
C ALA A 158 -0.81 13.87 -10.74
N TYR A 159 -1.25 12.85 -11.46
CA TYR A 159 -1.32 11.48 -10.98
C TYR A 159 -1.36 10.49 -12.17
N ASP A 160 -1.06 9.25 -11.88
CA ASP A 160 -1.43 8.13 -12.74
C ASP A 160 -2.57 7.29 -12.14
N VAL A 161 -3.04 6.34 -12.92
CA VAL A 161 -4.03 5.32 -12.56
C VAL A 161 -3.42 4.00 -12.96
N ALA A 162 -2.80 3.31 -12.04
CA ALA A 162 -1.90 2.21 -12.36
C ALA A 162 -2.19 0.95 -11.54
N TYR A 163 -2.03 -0.19 -12.19
CA TYR A 163 -1.67 -1.41 -11.48
C TYR A 163 -0.19 -1.38 -11.16
N ASP A 164 0.16 -1.92 -9.98
CA ASP A 164 1.51 -2.22 -9.55
C ASP A 164 1.57 -3.71 -9.17
N ILE A 165 2.34 -4.48 -9.96
CA ILE A 165 2.33 -5.94 -9.95
C ILE A 165 3.74 -6.43 -9.64
N TRP A 166 3.90 -7.10 -8.50
CA TRP A 166 5.21 -7.44 -7.98
C TRP A 166 5.61 -8.90 -8.23
N PHE A 167 6.88 -9.07 -8.59
CA PHE A 167 7.49 -10.38 -8.81
C PHE A 167 8.70 -10.57 -7.93
N ASN A 168 8.82 -11.78 -7.34
CA ASN A 168 10.00 -12.23 -6.63
C ASN A 168 10.72 -13.33 -7.41
N ARG A 169 12.03 -13.42 -7.23
CA ARG A 169 12.86 -14.49 -7.83
C ARG A 169 12.65 -15.85 -7.18
N ALA A 170 12.17 -15.86 -5.95
CA ALA A 170 11.81 -17.04 -5.16
C ALA A 170 10.34 -16.91 -4.67
N PRO A 171 9.69 -18.01 -4.22
CA PRO A 171 8.32 -17.95 -3.70
C PRO A 171 8.24 -17.34 -2.28
N SER A 172 9.17 -16.46 -1.94
CA SER A 172 9.17 -15.70 -0.69
C SER A 172 8.19 -14.54 -0.78
N THR A 173 7.44 -14.32 0.29
CA THR A 173 6.51 -13.21 0.45
C THR A 173 6.92 -12.26 1.58
N SER A 174 8.10 -12.49 2.16
CA SER A 174 8.64 -11.66 3.25
C SER A 174 9.51 -10.52 2.72
N GLY A 175 9.33 -9.33 3.28
CA GLY A 175 10.14 -8.16 2.98
C GLY A 175 9.94 -7.59 1.58
N GLN A 176 10.93 -6.82 1.14
CA GLN A 176 10.91 -6.14 -0.15
C GLN A 176 10.98 -7.12 -1.32
N PRO A 177 10.15 -6.96 -2.37
CA PRO A 177 10.28 -7.72 -3.60
C PRO A 177 11.67 -7.53 -4.25
N ASP A 178 12.24 -8.63 -4.78
CA ASP A 178 13.61 -8.67 -5.30
C ASP A 178 13.70 -8.90 -6.82
N GLY A 179 12.57 -9.08 -7.49
CA GLY A 179 12.51 -9.43 -8.91
C GLY A 179 12.21 -8.23 -9.82
N ALA A 180 10.94 -7.92 -9.94
CA ALA A 180 10.45 -6.83 -10.80
C ALA A 180 9.13 -6.25 -10.31
N GLU A 181 8.95 -4.99 -10.65
CA GLU A 181 7.71 -4.22 -10.62
C GLU A 181 7.18 -4.12 -12.05
N LEU A 182 5.97 -4.57 -12.29
CA LEU A 182 5.31 -4.46 -13.57
C LEU A 182 4.08 -3.56 -13.39
N MET A 183 4.16 -2.36 -13.95
CA MET A 183 3.07 -1.40 -13.90
C MET A 183 2.22 -1.45 -15.16
N ILE A 184 0.90 -1.26 -15.00
CA ILE A 184 -0.01 -1.07 -16.14
C ILE A 184 -0.76 0.23 -15.88
N TRP A 185 -0.34 1.29 -16.53
CA TRP A 185 -1.01 2.58 -16.46
C TRP A 185 -2.26 2.57 -17.33
N LEU A 186 -3.42 2.64 -16.70
CA LEU A 186 -4.70 2.74 -17.41
C LEU A 186 -4.95 4.15 -17.90
N ASN A 187 -4.43 5.16 -17.20
CA ASN A 187 -4.56 6.57 -17.54
C ASN A 187 -3.56 7.39 -16.72
N HIS A 188 -3.44 8.67 -17.02
CA HIS A 188 -2.76 9.66 -16.21
C HIS A 188 -3.38 11.05 -16.40
N ASN A 189 -3.14 11.95 -15.45
CA ASN A 189 -3.49 13.37 -15.54
C ASN A 189 -2.26 14.22 -15.19
N GLY A 190 -2.07 15.31 -15.91
CA GLY A 190 -0.88 16.16 -15.74
C GLY A 190 0.35 15.66 -16.49
N PRO A 191 1.48 16.40 -16.40
CA PRO A 191 2.72 16.12 -17.16
C PRO A 191 3.60 15.09 -16.42
N VAL A 192 3.04 13.95 -16.10
CA VAL A 192 3.76 12.83 -15.46
C VAL A 192 4.08 11.75 -16.49
N GLN A 193 5.13 10.98 -16.23
CA GLN A 193 5.58 9.91 -17.10
C GLN A 193 6.09 8.72 -16.29
N PRO A 194 6.05 7.50 -16.84
CA PRO A 194 6.60 6.32 -16.21
C PRO A 194 8.10 6.44 -15.92
N PHE A 195 8.56 5.70 -14.90
CA PHE A 195 9.99 5.59 -14.58
C PHE A 195 10.79 4.95 -15.71
N GLY A 196 11.98 5.47 -15.95
CA GLY A 196 12.91 4.97 -16.97
C GLY A 196 12.76 5.66 -18.32
N SER A 197 12.77 4.88 -19.40
CA SER A 197 12.68 5.40 -20.77
C SER A 197 11.69 4.56 -21.60
N GLN A 198 10.99 5.18 -22.53
CA GLN A 198 10.16 4.47 -23.49
C GLN A 198 11.05 3.64 -24.42
N VAL A 199 10.86 2.34 -24.44
CA VAL A 199 11.69 1.38 -25.20
C VAL A 199 10.99 0.86 -26.46
N SER A 200 9.64 0.90 -26.49
CA SER A 200 8.85 0.49 -27.65
C SER A 200 7.38 0.89 -27.47
N THR A 201 6.58 0.54 -28.47
CA THR A 201 5.13 0.44 -28.41
C THR A 201 4.72 -1.02 -28.63
N GLY A 202 3.53 -1.43 -28.22
CA GLY A 202 3.04 -2.78 -28.44
C GLY A 202 1.54 -2.90 -28.23
N ALA A 203 0.97 -4.02 -28.68
CA ALA A 203 -0.42 -4.35 -28.46
C ALA A 203 -0.53 -5.58 -27.54
N ILE A 204 -1.32 -5.46 -26.46
CA ILE A 204 -1.60 -6.53 -25.50
C ILE A 204 -3.10 -6.53 -25.23
N GLY A 205 -3.77 -7.69 -25.35
CA GLY A 205 -5.20 -7.81 -25.10
C GLY A 205 -6.07 -6.90 -25.99
N GLY A 206 -5.62 -6.60 -27.22
CA GLY A 206 -6.33 -5.72 -28.16
C GLY A 206 -6.20 -4.22 -27.87
N ARG A 207 -5.35 -3.81 -26.93
CA ARG A 207 -5.07 -2.40 -26.58
C ARG A 207 -3.62 -2.06 -26.89
N SER A 208 -3.36 -0.79 -27.25
CA SER A 208 -2.02 -0.28 -27.55
C SER A 208 -1.39 0.35 -26.30
N TYR A 209 -0.11 0.08 -26.09
CA TYR A 209 0.68 0.56 -24.96
C TYR A 209 2.01 1.12 -25.43
N ASP A 210 2.45 2.20 -24.81
CA ASP A 210 3.84 2.60 -24.75
C ASP A 210 4.53 1.80 -23.66
N VAL A 211 5.65 1.15 -24.00
CA VAL A 211 6.39 0.29 -23.05
C VAL A 211 7.61 1.03 -22.58
N TRP A 212 7.71 1.19 -21.27
CA TRP A 212 8.81 1.84 -20.58
C TRP A 212 9.61 0.83 -19.77
N PHE A 213 10.90 1.10 -19.63
CA PHE A 213 11.78 0.28 -18.82
C PHE A 213 12.78 1.14 -18.07
N GLY A 214 12.92 0.87 -16.78
CA GLY A 214 13.94 1.41 -15.89
C GLY A 214 14.52 0.31 -15.00
N ARG A 215 15.68 0.57 -14.44
CA ARG A 215 16.34 -0.33 -13.48
C ARG A 215 16.78 0.45 -12.28
N GLN A 216 16.45 -0.08 -11.12
CA GLN A 216 16.93 0.38 -9.82
C GLN A 216 17.38 -0.84 -8.98
N ALA A 217 16.89 -1.03 -7.78
CA ALA A 217 17.12 -2.28 -7.02
C ALA A 217 16.45 -3.49 -7.68
N TRP A 218 15.40 -3.23 -8.45
CA TRP A 218 14.64 -4.19 -9.27
C TRP A 218 14.42 -3.64 -10.68
N ASN A 219 13.86 -4.46 -11.59
CA ASN A 219 13.43 -4.01 -12.90
C ASN A 219 12.04 -3.38 -12.77
N THR A 220 11.83 -2.18 -13.32
CA THR A 220 10.51 -1.55 -13.44
C THR A 220 10.10 -1.53 -14.90
N ILE A 221 8.98 -2.19 -15.22
CA ILE A 221 8.42 -2.26 -16.57
C ILE A 221 7.05 -1.63 -16.53
N THR A 222 6.82 -0.54 -17.29
CA THR A 222 5.52 0.11 -17.36
C THR A 222 4.90 -0.03 -18.75
N TYR A 223 3.66 -0.48 -18.78
CA TYR A 223 2.79 -0.51 -19.95
C TYR A 223 1.77 0.62 -19.81
N SER A 224 2.04 1.76 -20.44
CA SER A 224 1.17 2.93 -20.41
C SER A 224 0.18 2.87 -21.58
N MET A 225 -1.13 2.84 -21.30
CA MET A 225 -2.15 2.84 -22.35
C MET A 225 -2.08 4.10 -23.20
N VAL A 226 -1.97 3.94 -24.52
CA VAL A 226 -1.98 5.06 -25.49
C VAL A 226 -3.33 5.80 -25.45
N THR A 227 -4.42 5.08 -25.24
CA THR A 227 -5.76 5.67 -25.00
C THR A 227 -6.20 5.30 -23.60
N GLY A 228 -6.24 6.29 -22.71
CA GLY A 228 -6.61 6.10 -21.32
C GLY A 228 -8.04 5.59 -21.14
N THR A 229 -8.29 4.91 -20.03
CA THR A 229 -9.60 4.40 -19.63
C THR A 229 -9.84 4.57 -18.13
N THR A 230 -11.11 4.60 -17.75
CA THR A 230 -11.50 4.57 -16.33
C THR A 230 -11.83 3.16 -15.83
N SER A 231 -11.80 2.16 -16.70
CA SER A 231 -12.09 0.78 -16.28
C SER A 231 -11.50 -0.26 -17.21
N VAL A 232 -11.21 -1.42 -16.63
CA VAL A 232 -10.88 -2.67 -17.35
C VAL A 232 -11.67 -3.81 -16.74
N ARG A 233 -11.96 -4.82 -17.57
CA ARG A 233 -12.62 -6.05 -17.13
C ARG A 233 -11.81 -7.24 -17.63
N ASP A 234 -11.64 -8.23 -16.75
CA ASP A 234 -10.96 -9.49 -17.03
C ASP A 234 -9.59 -9.30 -17.69
N LEU A 235 -8.84 -8.27 -17.24
CA LEU A 235 -7.50 -7.99 -17.73
C LEU A 235 -6.57 -9.14 -17.34
N ASP A 236 -6.02 -9.84 -18.32
CA ASP A 236 -5.16 -11.00 -18.12
C ASP A 236 -3.71 -10.55 -17.85
N ILE A 237 -3.27 -10.67 -16.61
CA ILE A 237 -1.91 -10.32 -16.17
C ILE A 237 -0.85 -11.18 -16.87
N GLY A 238 -1.20 -12.42 -17.22
CA GLY A 238 -0.31 -13.35 -17.93
C GLY A 238 0.16 -12.82 -19.29
N GLN A 239 -0.65 -12.02 -19.98
CA GLN A 239 -0.25 -11.44 -21.28
C GLN A 239 0.86 -10.40 -21.13
N PHE A 240 0.83 -9.58 -20.08
CA PHE A 240 1.88 -8.60 -19.76
C PHE A 240 3.14 -9.32 -19.29
N ALA A 241 2.99 -10.32 -18.41
CA ALA A 241 4.10 -11.16 -17.98
C ALA A 241 4.78 -11.88 -19.16
N ALA A 242 4.01 -12.36 -20.14
CA ALA A 242 4.55 -12.97 -21.35
C ALA A 242 5.38 -11.98 -22.19
N ASP A 243 4.93 -10.74 -22.31
CA ASP A 243 5.68 -9.69 -23.02
C ASP A 243 6.95 -9.31 -22.25
N ALA A 244 6.86 -9.07 -20.93
CA ALA A 244 8.01 -8.77 -20.08
C ALA A 244 9.06 -9.91 -20.09
N LEU A 245 8.61 -11.18 -20.10
CA LEU A 245 9.49 -12.35 -20.22
C LEU A 245 10.20 -12.38 -21.58
N ARG A 246 9.50 -12.13 -22.70
CA ARG A 246 10.12 -12.09 -24.05
C ARG A 246 11.18 -10.99 -24.15
N ARG A 247 10.99 -9.88 -23.43
CA ARG A 247 11.96 -8.77 -23.35
C ARG A 247 13.13 -9.06 -22.40
N GLY A 248 13.07 -10.13 -21.61
CA GLY A 248 14.10 -10.46 -20.63
C GLY A 248 14.03 -9.60 -19.34
N TYR A 249 12.90 -8.97 -19.06
CA TYR A 249 12.70 -8.11 -17.89
C TYR A 249 12.28 -8.87 -16.65
N ILE A 250 11.63 -10.03 -16.82
CA ILE A 250 11.33 -10.98 -15.75
C ILE A 250 11.85 -12.38 -16.09
N GLY A 251 11.99 -13.23 -15.08
CA GLY A 251 12.45 -14.61 -15.23
C GLY A 251 11.30 -15.62 -15.24
N LYS A 252 11.41 -16.70 -16.06
CA LYS A 252 10.40 -17.76 -16.13
C LYS A 252 10.24 -18.51 -14.79
N SER A 253 11.32 -18.58 -13.99
CA SER A 253 11.35 -19.22 -12.68
C SER A 253 10.86 -18.31 -11.54
N TRP A 254 10.49 -17.06 -11.81
CA TRP A 254 10.04 -16.11 -10.82
C TRP A 254 8.58 -16.32 -10.45
N TYR A 255 8.09 -15.53 -9.50
CA TYR A 255 6.78 -15.69 -8.90
C TYR A 255 6.07 -14.34 -8.83
N LEU A 256 4.83 -14.30 -9.27
CA LEU A 256 3.89 -13.19 -9.00
C LEU A 256 3.51 -13.24 -7.53
N THR A 257 3.78 -12.19 -6.77
CA THR A 257 3.55 -12.12 -5.32
C THR A 257 2.45 -11.17 -4.91
N ASP A 258 2.16 -10.17 -5.76
CA ASP A 258 1.19 -9.12 -5.44
C ASP A 258 0.53 -8.55 -6.69
N VAL A 259 -0.74 -8.16 -6.57
CA VAL A 259 -1.50 -7.41 -7.57
C VAL A 259 -2.16 -6.25 -6.86
N GLU A 260 -1.64 -5.04 -7.09
CA GLU A 260 -2.17 -3.79 -6.55
C GLU A 260 -2.82 -2.96 -7.64
N ALA A 261 -3.75 -2.08 -7.25
CA ALA A 261 -4.36 -1.08 -8.10
C ALA A 261 -4.55 0.22 -7.33
N GLY A 262 -4.07 1.33 -7.88
CA GLY A 262 -4.04 2.59 -7.17
C GLY A 262 -3.65 3.78 -8.03
N PHE A 263 -3.18 4.82 -7.36
CA PHE A 263 -2.90 6.11 -7.96
C PHE A 263 -1.55 6.63 -7.46
N GLU A 264 -0.53 6.70 -8.30
CA GLU A 264 0.66 7.46 -7.91
C GLU A 264 0.35 8.95 -7.94
N LEU A 265 0.61 9.64 -6.83
CA LEU A 265 0.25 11.04 -6.63
C LEU A 265 1.49 11.93 -6.66
N TRP A 266 1.58 12.83 -7.64
CA TRP A 266 2.56 13.92 -7.65
C TRP A 266 1.97 15.21 -7.08
N GLN A 267 0.70 15.53 -7.45
CA GLN A 267 0.04 16.74 -6.97
C GLN A 267 -1.46 16.51 -6.79
N GLY A 268 -1.97 16.81 -5.61
CA GLY A 268 -3.39 16.66 -5.30
C GLY A 268 -3.81 15.19 -5.24
N GLY A 269 -4.93 14.84 -5.87
CA GLY A 269 -5.48 13.48 -5.91
C GLY A 269 -6.80 13.30 -5.16
N ALA A 270 -7.26 14.29 -4.38
CA ALA A 270 -8.56 14.22 -3.73
C ALA A 270 -9.68 14.01 -4.75
N GLY A 271 -10.57 13.05 -4.48
CA GLY A 271 -11.65 12.65 -5.37
C GLY A 271 -11.30 11.48 -6.31
N LEU A 272 -10.03 11.04 -6.40
CA LEU A 272 -9.68 9.76 -7.00
C LEU A 272 -10.36 8.64 -6.22
N ALA A 273 -10.94 7.68 -6.92
CA ALA A 273 -11.58 6.55 -6.26
C ALA A 273 -11.42 5.26 -7.07
N THR A 274 -11.21 4.17 -6.35
CA THR A 274 -11.47 2.81 -6.80
C THR A 274 -12.95 2.53 -6.52
N ASP A 275 -13.76 2.44 -7.56
CA ASP A 275 -15.19 2.14 -7.44
C ASP A 275 -15.44 0.65 -7.23
N SER A 276 -14.59 -0.20 -7.82
CA SER A 276 -14.56 -1.64 -7.62
C SER A 276 -13.22 -2.22 -8.07
N PHE A 277 -12.75 -3.24 -7.35
CA PHE A 277 -11.54 -3.99 -7.67
C PHE A 277 -11.77 -5.47 -7.42
N ALA A 278 -11.34 -6.29 -8.35
CA ALA A 278 -11.39 -7.74 -8.20
C ALA A 278 -10.17 -8.38 -8.85
N VAL A 279 -9.54 -9.32 -8.16
CA VAL A 279 -8.48 -10.18 -8.67
C VAL A 279 -8.91 -11.63 -8.55
N ASN A 280 -8.92 -12.34 -9.67
CA ASN A 280 -9.15 -13.77 -9.70
C ASN A 280 -7.81 -14.50 -9.74
N VAL A 281 -7.55 -15.33 -8.73
CA VAL A 281 -6.34 -16.15 -8.59
C VAL A 281 -6.76 -17.58 -8.31
N PRO A 282 -6.25 -18.59 -9.03
CA PRO A 282 -6.60 -19.99 -8.78
C PRO A 282 -6.23 -20.43 -7.35
N GLY A 283 -7.22 -20.96 -6.63
CA GLY A 283 -7.05 -21.40 -5.24
C GLY A 283 -7.11 -20.29 -4.20
N GLY A 284 -7.32 -19.05 -4.62
CA GLY A 284 -7.55 -17.94 -3.71
C GLY A 284 -9.03 -17.83 -3.29
N SER A 285 -9.31 -17.18 -2.15
CA SER A 285 -10.66 -16.88 -1.70
C SER A 285 -11.36 -15.91 -2.64
N SER A 286 -12.65 -16.09 -2.88
CA SER A 286 -13.47 -15.12 -3.61
C SER A 286 -13.96 -14.04 -2.64
N ALA A 287 -13.98 -12.78 -3.09
CA ALA A 287 -14.68 -11.73 -2.36
C ALA A 287 -16.18 -12.06 -2.27
N PRO A 288 -16.87 -11.72 -1.17
CA PRO A 288 -18.31 -11.88 -1.06
C PRO A 288 -18.98 -11.12 -2.22
N THR A 289 -19.70 -11.84 -3.08
CA THR A 289 -20.56 -11.21 -4.08
C THR A 289 -21.67 -10.49 -3.34
N ALA A 290 -21.93 -9.23 -3.62
CA ALA A 290 -23.11 -8.52 -3.16
C ALA A 290 -24.35 -9.19 -3.79
N ALA A 291 -24.80 -10.29 -3.18
CA ALA A 291 -26.10 -10.90 -3.46
C ALA A 291 -27.13 -9.94 -2.91
N GLY A 292 -28.10 -9.55 -3.75
CA GLY A 292 -29.15 -8.60 -3.41
C GLY A 292 -29.77 -8.90 -2.04
N ALA A 293 -29.81 -7.90 -1.19
CA ALA A 293 -30.43 -7.94 0.11
C ALA A 293 -31.94 -8.11 -0.06
N THR A 294 -32.42 -9.34 -0.10
CA THR A 294 -33.80 -9.66 0.22
C THR A 294 -33.92 -9.68 1.75
N ALA A 295 -34.67 -8.70 2.28
CA ALA A 295 -35.01 -8.63 3.69
C ALA A 295 -35.71 -9.94 4.14
N ALA A 296 -34.97 -10.79 4.84
CA ALA A 296 -35.56 -11.91 5.58
C ALA A 296 -35.78 -11.45 7.02
N GLY A 297 -37.03 -11.60 7.48
CA GLY A 297 -37.53 -11.09 8.74
C GLY A 297 -36.73 -11.54 9.96
N ALA A 298 -36.59 -10.62 10.90
CA ALA A 298 -36.02 -10.86 12.21
C ALA A 298 -36.95 -11.75 13.03
N THR A 299 -36.58 -13.01 13.25
CA THR A 299 -37.09 -13.82 14.33
C THR A 299 -36.15 -13.67 15.53
N ALA A 300 -36.73 -13.19 16.63
CA ALA A 300 -36.03 -13.01 17.90
C ALA A 300 -35.52 -14.38 18.42
N ALA A 301 -34.21 -14.49 18.56
CA ALA A 301 -33.61 -15.62 19.26
C ALA A 301 -33.61 -15.33 20.77
N GLY A 302 -34.13 -16.25 21.54
CA GLY A 302 -34.14 -16.24 22.99
C GLY A 302 -32.73 -16.34 23.60
N PRO A 303 -32.59 -16.10 24.91
CA PRO A 303 -31.30 -16.03 25.56
C PRO A 303 -30.59 -17.39 25.58
N VAL A 304 -29.38 -17.42 24.99
CA VAL A 304 -28.50 -18.60 25.08
C VAL A 304 -27.83 -18.58 26.46
N PRO A 305 -27.79 -19.70 27.19
CA PRO A 305 -27.10 -19.74 28.47
C PRO A 305 -25.59 -19.58 28.27
N SER A 306 -25.00 -18.66 29.03
CA SER A 306 -23.57 -18.45 29.13
C SER A 306 -22.90 -19.70 29.70
N SER A 307 -22.34 -20.55 28.84
CA SER A 307 -21.41 -21.60 29.27
C SER A 307 -20.03 -20.97 29.42
N ALA A 308 -19.59 -20.80 30.66
CA ALA A 308 -18.21 -20.49 30.97
C ALA A 308 -17.32 -21.65 30.45
N SER A 309 -16.71 -21.50 29.29
CA SER A 309 -15.67 -22.41 28.83
C SER A 309 -14.47 -22.23 29.72
N ALA A 310 -13.99 -23.33 30.30
CA ALA A 310 -12.71 -23.40 30.97
C ALA A 310 -11.63 -22.86 30.03
N ALA A 311 -10.94 -21.82 30.44
CA ALA A 311 -9.83 -21.23 29.68
C ALA A 311 -8.72 -22.29 29.55
N GLY A 312 -8.60 -22.90 28.38
CA GLY A 312 -7.42 -23.70 28.04
C GLY A 312 -6.19 -22.79 28.16
N SER A 313 -5.10 -23.30 28.72
CA SER A 313 -3.86 -22.55 28.89
C SER A 313 -3.39 -22.05 27.50
N VAL A 314 -3.32 -20.72 27.35
CA VAL A 314 -2.74 -20.08 26.15
C VAL A 314 -1.24 -20.39 26.15
N SER A 315 -0.74 -20.95 25.06
CA SER A 315 0.70 -21.09 24.81
C SER A 315 1.06 -20.44 23.47
N CYS A 316 2.21 -19.80 23.40
CA CYS A 316 2.64 -19.00 22.27
C CYS A 316 4.15 -19.00 22.09
N THR A 317 4.58 -18.74 20.85
CA THR A 317 5.95 -18.34 20.55
C THR A 317 5.93 -16.96 19.88
N VAL A 318 6.97 -16.16 20.14
CA VAL A 318 7.17 -14.87 19.47
C VAL A 318 8.57 -14.85 18.87
N THR A 319 8.65 -14.68 17.56
CA THR A 319 9.92 -14.40 16.89
C THR A 319 10.00 -12.91 16.59
N TYR A 320 10.91 -12.22 17.26
CA TYR A 320 11.16 -10.79 17.06
C TYR A 320 12.34 -10.58 16.13
N SER A 321 12.21 -9.66 15.18
CA SER A 321 13.30 -9.29 14.27
C SER A 321 13.29 -7.78 13.99
N VAL A 322 14.49 -7.19 13.96
CA VAL A 322 14.72 -5.80 13.52
C VAL A 322 15.03 -5.85 12.03
N ALA A 323 14.17 -5.25 11.22
CA ALA A 323 14.30 -5.24 9.75
C ALA A 323 15.27 -4.14 9.31
N HIS A 324 15.18 -2.95 9.90
CA HIS A 324 16.02 -1.79 9.57
C HIS A 324 16.29 -0.95 10.81
N THR A 325 17.48 -0.31 10.82
CA THR A 325 17.83 0.71 11.81
C THR A 325 18.38 1.94 11.10
N TRP A 326 18.08 3.13 11.66
CA TRP A 326 18.63 4.42 11.21
C TRP A 326 18.91 5.31 12.43
N PRO A 327 19.69 6.38 12.29
CA PRO A 327 19.92 7.29 13.38
C PRO A 327 18.60 7.79 14.00
N GLY A 328 18.33 7.40 15.25
CA GLY A 328 17.12 7.78 15.98
C GLY A 328 15.89 6.90 15.75
N GLY A 329 15.99 5.75 15.07
CA GLY A 329 14.84 4.88 14.87
C GLY A 329 15.14 3.47 14.38
N LEU A 330 14.10 2.66 14.41
CA LEU A 330 14.12 1.27 13.94
C LEU A 330 12.79 0.86 13.31
N GLN A 331 12.85 -0.14 12.48
CA GLN A 331 11.68 -0.91 12.04
C GLN A 331 11.85 -2.36 12.49
N ALA A 332 10.84 -2.88 13.17
CA ALA A 332 10.86 -4.24 13.70
C ALA A 332 9.53 -4.94 13.48
N GLN A 333 9.56 -6.27 13.62
CA GLN A 333 8.38 -7.11 13.56
C GLN A 333 8.42 -8.21 14.61
N ALA A 334 7.24 -8.62 15.07
CA ALA A 334 7.01 -9.73 15.96
C ALA A 334 6.05 -10.72 15.30
N LEU A 335 6.51 -11.93 15.01
CA LEU A 335 5.68 -13.04 14.55
C LEU A 335 5.17 -13.78 15.78
N LEU A 336 3.87 -13.61 16.08
CA LEU A 336 3.18 -14.29 17.17
C LEU A 336 2.52 -15.56 16.65
N THR A 337 2.89 -16.72 17.18
CA THR A 337 2.32 -18.03 16.83
C THR A 337 1.55 -18.61 18.02
N ASN A 338 0.32 -19.02 17.79
CA ASN A 338 -0.46 -19.78 18.77
C ASN A 338 0.01 -21.25 18.78
N THR A 339 0.69 -21.65 19.83
CA THR A 339 1.15 -23.05 20.01
C THR A 339 0.19 -23.87 20.88
N SER A 340 -0.94 -23.31 21.31
CA SER A 340 -1.98 -24.07 22.01
C SER A 340 -2.81 -24.90 21.02
N THR A 341 -3.57 -25.86 21.55
CA THR A 341 -4.47 -26.71 20.77
C THR A 341 -5.83 -26.07 20.51
N SER A 342 -6.07 -24.88 21.04
CA SER A 342 -7.32 -24.12 20.90
C SER A 342 -7.09 -22.78 20.23
N PRO A 343 -8.05 -22.22 19.47
CA PRO A 343 -7.95 -20.87 18.94
C PRO A 343 -7.82 -19.84 20.08
N VAL A 344 -6.97 -18.83 19.88
CA VAL A 344 -6.89 -17.66 20.75
C VAL A 344 -7.71 -16.55 20.11
N SER A 345 -8.78 -16.12 20.77
CA SER A 345 -9.66 -15.06 20.28
C SER A 345 -9.54 -13.82 21.20
N GLY A 346 -9.53 -12.63 20.60
CA GLY A 346 -9.36 -11.38 21.34
C GLY A 346 -7.98 -11.32 21.98
N TRP A 347 -6.92 -11.38 21.14
CA TRP A 347 -5.55 -11.43 21.66
C TRP A 347 -5.00 -10.05 22.00
N THR A 348 -4.17 -10.04 23.03
CA THR A 348 -3.35 -8.89 23.44
C THR A 348 -1.92 -9.36 23.64
N LEU A 349 -0.98 -8.82 22.86
CA LEU A 349 0.46 -9.06 23.01
C LEU A 349 1.10 -7.91 23.78
N THR A 350 1.87 -8.20 24.82
CA THR A 350 2.60 -7.16 25.59
C THR A 350 4.08 -7.49 25.69
N TRP A 351 4.90 -6.42 25.68
CA TRP A 351 6.34 -6.50 25.95
C TRP A 351 6.84 -5.22 26.62
N SER A 352 8.07 -5.24 27.07
CA SER A 352 8.77 -4.02 27.50
C SER A 352 10.08 -3.91 26.73
N PHE A 353 10.37 -2.71 26.25
CA PHE A 353 11.68 -2.38 25.69
C PHE A 353 12.72 -2.30 26.82
N ALA A 354 13.98 -2.58 26.47
CA ALA A 354 15.10 -2.47 27.42
C ALA A 354 15.62 -1.02 27.56
N GLY A 355 15.15 -0.09 26.73
CA GLY A 355 15.62 1.28 26.65
C GLY A 355 14.48 2.27 26.39
N ASP A 356 14.83 3.37 25.76
CA ASP A 356 13.94 4.52 25.53
C ASP A 356 13.11 4.43 24.25
N GLN A 357 13.07 3.26 23.61
CA GLN A 357 12.34 3.05 22.37
C GLN A 357 10.87 3.44 22.53
N ARG A 358 10.34 4.11 21.50
CA ARG A 358 8.93 4.48 21.39
C ARG A 358 8.38 3.98 20.07
N VAL A 359 7.30 3.23 20.11
CA VAL A 359 6.54 2.89 18.89
C VAL A 359 5.95 4.17 18.35
N THR A 360 6.26 4.48 17.10
CA THR A 360 5.76 5.67 16.39
C THR A 360 4.63 5.32 15.45
N ASP A 361 4.65 4.10 14.90
CA ASP A 361 3.61 3.54 14.05
C ASP A 361 3.60 2.02 14.20
N LEU A 362 2.41 1.39 14.08
CA LEU A 362 2.25 -0.05 14.22
C LEU A 362 1.15 -0.54 13.26
N TRP A 363 1.41 -1.66 12.61
CA TRP A 363 0.44 -2.32 11.73
C TRP A 363 0.12 -3.75 12.21
N ASN A 364 -1.07 -4.21 11.84
CA ASN A 364 -1.68 -5.47 12.27
C ASN A 364 -1.96 -5.51 13.79
N GLY A 365 -2.46 -4.39 14.33
CA GLY A 365 -2.91 -4.27 15.71
C GLY A 365 -3.07 -2.82 16.13
N ASP A 366 -3.79 -2.60 17.23
CA ASP A 366 -3.90 -1.31 17.90
C ASP A 366 -2.97 -1.29 19.12
N PHE A 367 -2.17 -0.25 19.27
CA PHE A 367 -1.20 -0.22 20.35
C PHE A 367 -1.40 0.93 21.33
N THR A 368 -0.93 0.69 22.54
CA THR A 368 -0.68 1.70 23.56
C THR A 368 0.70 1.49 24.15
N GLN A 369 1.40 2.58 24.47
CA GLN A 369 2.68 2.51 25.15
C GLN A 369 2.70 3.41 26.37
N SER A 370 3.15 2.88 27.52
CA SER A 370 3.36 3.62 28.75
C SER A 370 4.77 3.33 29.29
N GLY A 371 5.64 4.34 29.23
CA GLY A 371 7.06 4.12 29.50
C GLY A 371 7.65 3.11 28.51
N GLU A 372 8.32 2.08 29.01
CA GLU A 372 8.92 1.01 28.21
C GLU A 372 7.89 -0.05 27.79
N ARG A 373 6.74 -0.14 28.47
CA ARG A 373 5.74 -1.17 28.23
C ARG A 373 4.86 -0.84 27.05
N VAL A 374 4.80 -1.76 26.09
CA VAL A 374 3.91 -1.74 24.93
C VAL A 374 2.82 -2.80 25.11
N SER A 375 1.59 -2.46 24.73
CA SER A 375 0.46 -3.36 24.66
C SER A 375 -0.17 -3.23 23.28
N VAL A 376 -0.29 -4.35 22.56
CA VAL A 376 -0.90 -4.42 21.24
C VAL A 376 -2.11 -5.34 21.30
N THR A 377 -3.28 -4.82 20.98
CA THR A 377 -4.51 -5.61 20.82
C THR A 377 -4.71 -5.95 19.35
N ASN A 378 -5.41 -7.04 19.10
CA ASN A 378 -5.72 -7.45 17.73
C ASN A 378 -6.46 -6.37 16.95
N ALA A 379 -6.18 -6.26 15.67
CA ALA A 379 -7.02 -5.54 14.74
C ALA A 379 -8.36 -6.28 14.53
N SER A 380 -9.35 -5.60 13.98
CA SER A 380 -10.70 -6.18 13.81
C SER A 380 -10.73 -7.42 12.89
N TYR A 381 -9.72 -7.60 12.06
CA TYR A 381 -9.63 -8.69 11.06
C TYR A 381 -8.76 -9.87 11.48
N ASP A 382 -7.94 -9.75 12.52
CA ASP A 382 -7.03 -10.79 12.99
C ASP A 382 -7.31 -11.23 14.45
N GLY A 383 -8.50 -10.95 14.94
CA GLY A 383 -8.92 -11.19 16.31
C GLY A 383 -8.90 -12.65 16.75
N THR A 384 -8.63 -13.61 15.87
CA THR A 384 -8.55 -15.04 16.20
C THR A 384 -7.34 -15.69 15.57
N ILE A 385 -6.45 -16.26 16.39
CA ILE A 385 -5.30 -17.04 15.96
C ILE A 385 -5.64 -18.53 16.15
N ALA A 386 -5.84 -19.26 15.04
CA ALA A 386 -6.09 -20.70 15.09
C ALA A 386 -4.87 -21.46 15.66
N PRO A 387 -5.02 -22.71 16.14
CA PRO A 387 -3.90 -23.55 16.53
C PRO A 387 -2.85 -23.64 15.43
N SER A 388 -1.58 -23.47 15.78
CA SER A 388 -0.43 -23.44 14.87
C SER A 388 -0.42 -22.31 13.84
N ALA A 389 -1.39 -21.40 13.87
CA ALA A 389 -1.40 -20.22 13.03
C ALA A 389 -0.61 -19.07 13.67
N SER A 390 -0.21 -18.10 12.86
CA SER A 390 0.57 -16.95 13.29
C SER A 390 -0.04 -15.65 12.78
N VAL A 391 0.20 -14.57 13.53
CA VAL A 391 -0.02 -13.19 13.11
C VAL A 391 1.30 -12.44 13.17
N THR A 392 1.55 -11.55 12.23
CA THR A 392 2.74 -10.70 12.22
C THR A 392 2.34 -9.28 12.60
N ILE A 393 2.94 -8.75 13.65
CA ILE A 393 2.81 -7.36 14.07
C ILE A 393 4.10 -6.66 13.63
N GLY A 394 4.00 -5.57 12.91
CA GLY A 394 5.16 -4.77 12.56
C GLY A 394 5.03 -3.35 13.08
N PHE A 395 6.16 -2.68 13.34
CA PHE A 395 6.15 -1.31 13.81
C PHE A 395 7.42 -0.55 13.43
N THR A 396 7.28 0.76 13.35
CA THR A 396 8.41 1.68 13.40
C THR A 396 8.52 2.26 14.82
N GLY A 397 9.73 2.53 15.23
CA GLY A 397 10.00 3.12 16.52
C GLY A 397 11.09 4.17 16.45
N SER A 398 11.06 5.12 17.39
CA SER A 398 12.13 6.08 17.65
C SER A 398 12.92 5.68 18.88
N SER A 399 14.23 6.01 18.89
CA SER A 399 15.08 5.93 20.07
C SER A 399 16.00 7.15 20.11
N THR A 400 16.38 7.62 21.30
CA THR A 400 17.27 8.80 21.39
C THR A 400 18.73 8.47 21.07
N GLY A 401 19.04 7.21 20.78
CA GLY A 401 20.26 6.78 20.11
C GLY A 401 21.58 6.98 20.86
N SER A 402 21.54 7.25 22.17
CA SER A 402 22.74 7.58 22.95
C SER A 402 23.36 6.40 23.72
N SER A 403 22.73 5.22 23.72
CA SER A 403 23.23 4.05 24.45
C SER A 403 23.44 2.85 23.53
N THR A 404 24.61 2.24 23.60
CA THR A 404 24.89 0.90 23.12
C THR A 404 23.90 -0.06 23.75
N GLY A 405 22.89 -0.53 22.98
CA GLY A 405 21.82 -1.39 23.47
C GLY A 405 20.39 -0.84 23.32
N SER A 406 20.23 0.40 22.78
CA SER A 406 18.91 1.00 22.53
C SER A 406 18.04 0.23 21.55
N ASP A 407 18.62 -0.65 20.72
CA ASP A 407 17.92 -1.47 19.73
C ASP A 407 17.83 -2.95 20.14
N ALA A 408 18.14 -3.27 21.40
CA ALA A 408 18.05 -4.64 21.90
C ALA A 408 16.60 -5.15 21.81
N PRO A 409 16.40 -6.41 21.37
CA PRO A 409 15.07 -7.00 21.34
C PRO A 409 14.47 -7.06 22.74
N PRO A 410 13.13 -6.97 22.86
CA PRO A 410 12.44 -7.21 24.12
C PRO A 410 12.80 -8.58 24.71
N ALA A 411 13.04 -8.64 26.03
CA ALA A 411 13.48 -9.86 26.71
C ALA A 411 12.35 -10.91 26.84
N ALA A 412 11.10 -10.47 26.85
CA ALA A 412 9.94 -11.34 27.02
C ALA A 412 8.69 -10.74 26.37
N PHE A 413 7.79 -11.63 25.94
CA PHE A 413 6.48 -11.29 25.41
C PHE A 413 5.40 -12.08 26.17
N GLN A 414 4.22 -11.48 26.32
CA GLN A 414 3.05 -12.13 26.92
C GLN A 414 1.83 -12.02 26.01
N LEU A 415 1.16 -13.14 25.79
CA LEU A 415 -0.11 -13.23 25.06
C LEU A 415 -1.25 -13.42 26.07
N ASN A 416 -2.16 -12.47 26.16
CA ASN A 416 -3.26 -12.47 27.13
C ASN A 416 -2.79 -12.72 28.56
N GLY A 417 -1.59 -12.23 28.92
CA GLY A 417 -0.96 -12.40 30.22
C GLY A 417 -0.18 -13.71 30.43
N ALA A 418 -0.18 -14.63 29.45
CA ALA A 418 0.65 -15.84 29.47
C ALA A 418 2.00 -15.59 28.78
N ASP A 419 3.10 -16.04 29.38
CA ASP A 419 4.43 -15.88 28.81
C ASP A 419 4.59 -16.69 27.52
N CYS A 420 5.11 -16.05 26.46
CA CYS A 420 5.46 -16.70 25.22
C CYS A 420 6.93 -17.16 25.23
N GLN A 421 7.21 -18.24 24.53
CA GLN A 421 8.58 -18.61 24.18
C GLN A 421 9.12 -17.62 23.13
N THR A 422 10.42 -17.26 23.24
CA THR A 422 11.12 -16.34 22.33
C THR A 422 12.26 -17.03 21.63
#